data_f365c8b235ef95819132e7e541c6777e
#
_entry.id   f365c8b235ef95819132e7e541c6777e
#
_cell.length_a   1.000
_cell.length_b   1.000
_cell.length_c   1.000
_cell.angle_alpha   90.00
_cell.angle_beta   90.00
_cell.angle_gamma   90.00
#
_symmetry.space_group_name_H-M   'P 1'
#
loop_
_entity.id
_entity.type
_entity.pdbx_description
1 polymer ?
#
loop_
_entity_poly.entity_id
_entity_poly.type
_entity_poly.pdbx_seq_one_letter_code
_entity_poly.pdbx_strand_id
1 'polypeptide(L)'
;MATGKVARRTAVCDVAELLDSPEVAALYAKLDALGDPRGRKGYGARALLGACLVKALFNLPTWTWVAALIAEHPGLQSALGGTPSMWAMYRFSRKLRENYPALAACVDACAASLRAQYPDFGRDVAIDASDLAAYANGQRYVSRGGKERERFSDPDASWGHRSAVSTRKGGGFYGFKLHLAVCTRTGLPLAWRAETARRQEWNFVAPLLDTIRARGIQPETVAADKAYDNTRVYAECEERGCKPVIPLRGVKGKQPVLPIGVGGRLFPRIPRHTQRWRDLYRGRAAVEREFGRLKEHYGLTPLRVRGLARVQLHADLTMLARLALALARARAVPIAA
;
A
#
# COMPACT_ATOMS: atom_id res chain seq x y z
N MET A 1 -1.60 25.98 -38.42
CA MET A 1 -1.21 25.44 -37.11
C MET A 1 -1.89 24.09 -36.96
N ALA A 2 -1.12 23.00 -37.05
CA ALA A 2 -1.68 21.66 -36.91
C ALA A 2 -1.95 21.41 -35.42
N THR A 3 -3.21 21.33 -35.04
CA THR A 3 -3.64 20.87 -33.72
C THR A 3 -3.32 19.38 -33.64
N GLY A 4 -2.14 19.06 -33.14
CA GLY A 4 -1.76 17.69 -32.86
C GLY A 4 -2.79 17.09 -31.87
N LYS A 5 -3.61 16.15 -32.33
CA LYS A 5 -4.46 15.33 -31.46
C LYS A 5 -3.52 14.62 -30.49
N VAL A 6 -3.52 15.06 -29.22
CA VAL A 6 -2.86 14.32 -28.15
C VAL A 6 -3.51 12.92 -28.13
N ALA A 7 -2.74 11.89 -28.50
CA ALA A 7 -3.22 10.53 -28.50
C ALA A 7 -3.74 10.18 -27.11
N ARG A 8 -4.99 9.77 -26.99
CA ARG A 8 -5.63 9.45 -25.72
C ARG A 8 -4.90 8.27 -25.09
N ARG A 9 -4.26 8.50 -23.95
CA ARG A 9 -3.56 7.47 -23.18
C ARG A 9 -4.52 6.35 -22.79
N THR A 10 -4.19 5.12 -23.12
CA THR A 10 -5.00 3.93 -22.79
C THR A 10 -4.43 3.20 -21.58
N ALA A 11 -5.26 2.37 -20.94
CA ALA A 11 -4.80 1.53 -19.83
C ALA A 11 -3.71 0.53 -20.27
N VAL A 12 -3.71 0.09 -21.52
CA VAL A 12 -2.66 -0.78 -22.09
C VAL A 12 -1.34 -0.02 -22.24
N CYS A 13 -1.38 1.24 -22.68
CA CYS A 13 -0.18 2.09 -22.71
C CYS A 13 0.38 2.26 -21.30
N ASP A 14 -0.48 2.47 -20.29
CA ASP A 14 -0.05 2.55 -18.89
C ASP A 14 0.68 1.27 -18.45
N VAL A 15 0.16 0.07 -18.81
CA VAL A 15 0.81 -1.21 -18.51
C VAL A 15 2.15 -1.36 -19.23
N ALA A 16 2.23 -1.02 -20.51
CA ALA A 16 3.48 -1.09 -21.28
C ALA A 16 4.55 -0.19 -20.66
N GLU A 17 4.22 1.09 -20.43
CA GLU A 17 5.16 2.07 -19.92
C GLU A 17 5.66 1.74 -18.50
N LEU A 18 4.80 1.23 -17.61
CA LEU A 18 5.25 0.82 -16.28
C LEU A 18 6.17 -0.41 -16.32
N LEU A 19 5.92 -1.37 -17.26
CA LEU A 19 6.77 -2.53 -17.43
C LEU A 19 8.12 -2.17 -18.10
N ASP A 20 8.14 -1.14 -18.94
CA ASP A 20 9.34 -0.64 -19.59
C ASP A 20 10.15 0.32 -18.69
N SER A 21 9.60 0.70 -17.54
CA SER A 21 10.34 1.53 -16.59
C SER A 21 11.57 0.79 -16.06
N PRO A 22 12.73 1.47 -15.93
CA PRO A 22 13.99 0.82 -15.50
C PRO A 22 13.86 0.08 -14.16
N GLU A 23 13.07 0.62 -13.24
CA GLU A 23 12.86 0.07 -11.91
C GLU A 23 12.16 -1.28 -11.95
N VAL A 24 11.12 -1.40 -12.77
CA VAL A 24 10.36 -2.64 -12.94
C VAL A 24 11.11 -3.62 -13.82
N ALA A 25 11.79 -3.12 -14.85
CA ALA A 25 12.63 -3.92 -15.74
C ALA A 25 13.76 -4.64 -14.98
N ALA A 26 14.40 -3.96 -14.05
CA ALA A 26 15.43 -4.55 -13.19
C ALA A 26 14.90 -5.72 -12.35
N LEU A 27 13.66 -5.64 -11.87
CA LEU A 27 13.03 -6.72 -11.09
C LEU A 27 12.84 -7.97 -11.95
N TYR A 28 12.17 -7.86 -13.11
CA TYR A 28 11.92 -9.05 -13.90
C TYR A 28 13.21 -9.63 -14.52
N ALA A 29 14.19 -8.82 -14.87
CA ALA A 29 15.50 -9.29 -15.30
C ALA A 29 16.21 -10.12 -14.21
N LYS A 30 16.19 -9.64 -12.96
CA LYS A 30 16.73 -10.38 -11.81
C LYS A 30 16.00 -11.70 -11.59
N LEU A 31 14.66 -11.70 -11.71
CA LEU A 31 13.86 -12.92 -11.55
C LEU A 31 14.08 -13.93 -12.69
N ASP A 32 14.31 -13.48 -13.93
CA ASP A 32 14.66 -14.37 -15.03
C ASP A 32 16.05 -15.00 -14.83
N ALA A 33 17.03 -14.25 -14.33
CA ALA A 33 18.36 -14.76 -14.02
C ALA A 33 18.40 -15.85 -12.94
N LEU A 34 17.36 -15.95 -12.10
CA LEU A 34 17.17 -17.03 -11.12
C LEU A 34 16.58 -18.33 -11.72
N GLY A 35 16.30 -18.35 -13.02
CA GLY A 35 15.79 -19.53 -13.70
C GLY A 35 16.88 -20.57 -13.92
N ASP A 36 16.52 -21.86 -13.92
CA ASP A 36 17.42 -22.92 -14.34
C ASP A 36 17.63 -22.83 -15.87
N PRO A 37 18.87 -22.59 -16.36
CA PRO A 37 19.13 -22.49 -17.79
C PRO A 37 18.86 -23.78 -18.54
N ARG A 38 18.90 -24.94 -17.86
CA ARG A 38 18.63 -26.27 -18.40
C ARG A 38 17.16 -26.68 -18.29
N GLY A 39 16.37 -25.92 -17.54
CA GLY A 39 14.96 -26.20 -17.32
C GLY A 39 14.09 -25.87 -18.54
N ARG A 40 12.85 -26.42 -18.56
CA ARG A 40 11.86 -26.05 -19.57
C ARG A 40 11.63 -24.53 -19.56
N LYS A 41 11.81 -23.88 -20.70
CA LYS A 41 11.50 -22.47 -20.87
C LYS A 41 10.01 -22.24 -20.65
N GLY A 42 9.68 -21.51 -19.56
CA GLY A 42 8.34 -21.06 -19.24
C GLY A 42 8.11 -19.64 -19.75
N TYR A 43 7.09 -19.00 -19.19
CA TYR A 43 6.87 -17.57 -19.43
C TYR A 43 7.99 -16.75 -18.78
N GLY A 44 8.50 -15.71 -19.49
CA GLY A 44 9.45 -14.76 -18.92
C GLY A 44 8.86 -14.01 -17.71
N ALA A 45 9.73 -13.57 -16.82
CA ALA A 45 9.29 -12.86 -15.61
C ALA A 45 8.55 -11.54 -15.93
N ARG A 46 8.87 -10.89 -17.07
CA ARG A 46 8.11 -9.72 -17.57
C ARG A 46 6.61 -10.06 -17.72
N ALA A 47 6.28 -11.15 -18.41
CA ALA A 47 4.89 -11.54 -18.64
C ALA A 47 4.17 -11.88 -17.32
N LEU A 48 4.85 -12.60 -16.42
CA LEU A 48 4.29 -13.01 -15.14
C LEU A 48 4.12 -11.85 -14.16
N LEU A 49 5.11 -10.96 -14.06
CA LEU A 49 5.01 -9.75 -13.25
C LEU A 49 3.95 -8.81 -13.82
N GLY A 50 3.93 -8.62 -15.16
CA GLY A 50 2.92 -7.84 -15.84
C GLY A 50 1.50 -8.33 -15.55
N ALA A 51 1.26 -9.64 -15.57
CA ALA A 51 -0.02 -10.22 -15.19
C ALA A 51 -0.39 -9.93 -13.71
N CYS A 52 0.61 -9.94 -12.80
CA CYS A 52 0.38 -9.54 -11.41
C CYS A 52 -0.02 -8.06 -11.28
N LEU A 53 0.61 -7.18 -12.04
CA LEU A 53 0.29 -5.75 -12.04
C LEU A 53 -1.04 -5.46 -12.73
N VAL A 54 -1.36 -6.16 -13.84
CA VAL A 54 -2.69 -6.11 -14.50
C VAL A 54 -3.78 -6.49 -13.50
N LYS A 55 -3.56 -7.53 -12.65
CA LYS A 55 -4.51 -7.89 -11.61
C LYS A 55 -4.88 -6.72 -10.71
N ALA A 56 -3.89 -5.95 -10.27
CA ALA A 56 -4.10 -4.78 -9.43
C ALA A 56 -4.70 -3.61 -10.21
N LEU A 57 -4.11 -3.25 -11.35
CA LEU A 57 -4.51 -2.08 -12.16
C LEU A 57 -5.93 -2.17 -12.72
N PHE A 58 -6.41 -3.39 -13.02
CA PHE A 58 -7.76 -3.63 -13.54
C PHE A 58 -8.73 -4.14 -12.47
N ASN A 59 -8.33 -4.11 -11.19
CA ASN A 59 -9.15 -4.54 -10.06
C ASN A 59 -9.73 -5.96 -10.23
N LEU A 60 -8.91 -6.90 -10.75
CA LEU A 60 -9.37 -8.25 -11.03
C LEU A 60 -9.31 -9.13 -9.77
N PRO A 61 -10.37 -9.86 -9.44
CA PRO A 61 -10.44 -10.60 -8.17
C PRO A 61 -9.56 -11.86 -8.16
N THR A 62 -9.40 -12.55 -9.28
CA THR A 62 -8.75 -13.87 -9.36
C THR A 62 -7.78 -13.97 -10.53
N TRP A 63 -6.84 -14.92 -10.47
CA TRP A 63 -5.93 -15.24 -11.56
C TRP A 63 -6.64 -15.78 -12.80
N THR A 64 -7.80 -16.41 -12.63
CA THR A 64 -8.65 -16.86 -13.74
C THR A 64 -9.13 -15.67 -14.59
N TRP A 65 -9.61 -14.62 -13.94
CA TRP A 65 -10.03 -13.40 -14.65
C TRP A 65 -8.85 -12.69 -15.32
N VAL A 66 -7.66 -12.69 -14.67
CA VAL A 66 -6.46 -12.13 -15.29
C VAL A 66 -6.07 -12.89 -16.54
N ALA A 67 -6.05 -14.23 -16.47
CA ALA A 67 -5.71 -15.07 -17.63
C ALA A 67 -6.70 -14.89 -18.79
N ALA A 68 -8.01 -14.83 -18.49
CA ALA A 68 -9.04 -14.59 -19.50
C ALA A 68 -8.87 -13.22 -20.16
N LEU A 69 -8.72 -12.14 -19.36
CA LEU A 69 -8.54 -10.80 -19.91
C LEU A 69 -7.30 -10.71 -20.82
N ILE A 70 -6.16 -11.28 -20.39
CA ILE A 70 -4.94 -11.27 -21.21
C ILE A 70 -5.13 -12.07 -22.49
N ALA A 71 -5.80 -13.23 -22.43
CA ALA A 71 -6.06 -14.08 -23.60
C ALA A 71 -6.96 -13.39 -24.64
N GLU A 72 -7.88 -12.56 -24.20
CA GLU A 72 -8.82 -11.85 -25.06
C GLU A 72 -8.33 -10.49 -25.57
N HIS A 73 -7.24 -9.95 -24.99
CA HIS A 73 -6.77 -8.61 -25.28
C HIS A 73 -5.37 -8.58 -25.93
N PRO A 74 -5.27 -8.52 -27.29
CA PRO A 74 -3.98 -8.54 -28.00
C PRO A 74 -2.99 -7.46 -27.56
N GLY A 75 -3.47 -6.26 -27.22
CA GLY A 75 -2.63 -5.19 -26.72
C GLY A 75 -1.97 -5.51 -25.35
N LEU A 76 -2.67 -6.22 -24.46
CA LEU A 76 -2.07 -6.70 -23.22
C LEU A 76 -1.05 -7.82 -23.49
N GLN A 77 -1.37 -8.76 -24.38
CA GLN A 77 -0.42 -9.81 -24.77
C GLN A 77 0.89 -9.22 -25.30
N SER A 78 0.78 -8.22 -26.17
CA SER A 78 1.94 -7.50 -26.70
C SER A 78 2.72 -6.78 -25.60
N ALA A 79 2.05 -6.03 -24.75
CA ALA A 79 2.69 -5.27 -23.65
C ALA A 79 3.42 -6.20 -22.65
N LEU A 80 2.84 -7.37 -22.36
CA LEU A 80 3.41 -8.36 -21.45
C LEU A 80 4.49 -9.22 -22.11
N GLY A 81 4.45 -9.39 -23.43
CA GLY A 81 5.30 -10.34 -24.15
C GLY A 81 4.88 -11.80 -23.95
N GLY A 82 3.58 -12.05 -23.69
CA GLY A 82 3.07 -13.41 -23.54
C GLY A 82 1.69 -13.50 -22.89
N THR A 83 1.16 -14.72 -22.83
CA THR A 83 -0.18 -15.04 -22.29
C THR A 83 -0.04 -16.05 -21.15
N PRO A 84 0.38 -15.61 -19.94
CA PRO A 84 0.67 -16.54 -18.86
C PRO A 84 -0.61 -17.23 -18.35
N SER A 85 -0.51 -18.54 -18.11
CA SER A 85 -1.61 -19.32 -17.53
C SER A 85 -1.80 -19.00 -16.05
N MET A 86 -3.00 -19.23 -15.54
CA MET A 86 -3.35 -19.10 -14.12
C MET A 86 -2.35 -19.84 -13.21
N TRP A 87 -1.96 -21.07 -13.56
CA TRP A 87 -1.04 -21.87 -12.78
C TRP A 87 0.39 -21.30 -12.78
N ALA A 88 0.81 -20.70 -13.89
CA ALA A 88 2.11 -20.00 -13.95
C ALA A 88 2.12 -18.80 -13.00
N MET A 89 1.03 -18.01 -12.93
CA MET A 89 0.89 -16.89 -12.00
C MET A 89 0.89 -17.33 -10.53
N TYR A 90 0.24 -18.46 -10.19
CA TYR A 90 0.32 -19.03 -8.84
C TYR A 90 1.75 -19.41 -8.46
N ARG A 91 2.48 -20.11 -9.33
CA ARG A 91 3.89 -20.46 -9.09
C ARG A 91 4.77 -19.22 -8.98
N PHE A 92 4.54 -18.23 -9.84
CA PHE A 92 5.30 -16.98 -9.81
C PHE A 92 5.05 -16.19 -8.52
N SER A 93 3.84 -16.15 -8.01
CA SER A 93 3.54 -15.51 -6.72
C SER A 93 4.30 -16.16 -5.55
N ARG A 94 4.60 -17.46 -5.62
CA ARG A 94 5.49 -18.15 -4.67
C ARG A 94 6.93 -17.70 -4.88
N LYS A 95 7.42 -17.70 -6.14
CA LYS A 95 8.78 -17.22 -6.47
C LYS A 95 9.03 -15.78 -5.99
N LEU A 96 8.03 -14.90 -6.09
CA LEU A 96 8.13 -13.53 -5.56
C LEU A 96 8.29 -13.49 -4.03
N ARG A 97 7.58 -14.34 -3.28
CA ARG A 97 7.76 -14.42 -1.82
C ARG A 97 9.13 -14.96 -1.43
N GLU A 98 9.61 -15.97 -2.13
CA GLU A 98 10.93 -16.56 -1.94
C GLU A 98 12.07 -15.57 -2.30
N ASN A 99 11.78 -14.58 -3.15
CA ASN A 99 12.70 -13.52 -3.58
C ASN A 99 12.21 -12.13 -3.16
N TYR A 100 11.60 -12.03 -1.99
CA TYR A 100 11.04 -10.77 -1.46
C TYR A 100 12.00 -9.58 -1.50
N PRO A 101 13.32 -9.72 -1.18
CA PRO A 101 14.27 -8.60 -1.28
C PRO A 101 14.36 -7.97 -2.67
N ALA A 102 14.15 -8.74 -3.75
CA ALA A 102 14.15 -8.18 -5.10
C ALA A 102 12.91 -7.32 -5.36
N LEU A 103 11.74 -7.76 -4.88
CA LEU A 103 10.50 -6.97 -4.95
C LEU A 103 10.61 -5.69 -4.13
N ALA A 104 11.13 -5.78 -2.91
CA ALA A 104 11.37 -4.62 -2.04
C ALA A 104 12.30 -3.61 -2.72
N ALA A 105 13.41 -4.05 -3.30
CA ALA A 105 14.35 -3.17 -4.02
C ALA A 105 13.69 -2.46 -5.22
N CYS A 106 12.77 -3.11 -5.93
CA CYS A 106 12.01 -2.46 -7.01
C CYS A 106 11.10 -1.35 -6.46
N VAL A 107 10.41 -1.61 -5.36
CA VAL A 107 9.59 -0.60 -4.68
C VAL A 107 10.43 0.58 -4.22
N ASP A 108 11.60 0.32 -3.64
CA ASP A 108 12.53 1.35 -3.16
C ASP A 108 13.05 2.21 -4.32
N ALA A 109 13.37 1.58 -5.46
CA ALA A 109 13.76 2.28 -6.69
C ALA A 109 12.63 3.17 -7.23
N CYS A 110 11.39 2.69 -7.26
CA CYS A 110 10.22 3.50 -7.63
C CYS A 110 10.05 4.71 -6.69
N ALA A 111 10.20 4.51 -5.38
CA ALA A 111 10.09 5.58 -4.40
C ALA A 111 11.22 6.62 -4.57
N ALA A 112 12.45 6.19 -4.84
CA ALA A 112 13.59 7.06 -5.11
C ALA A 112 13.37 7.91 -6.35
N SER A 113 12.88 7.30 -7.44
CA SER A 113 12.57 8.01 -8.68
C SER A 113 11.40 9.00 -8.52
N LEU A 114 10.37 8.66 -7.74
CA LEU A 114 9.29 9.59 -7.41
C LEU A 114 9.79 10.76 -6.56
N ARG A 115 10.72 10.52 -5.62
CA ARG A 115 11.35 11.58 -4.84
C ARG A 115 12.14 12.54 -5.72
N ALA A 116 12.83 12.04 -6.73
CA ALA A 116 13.54 12.88 -7.69
C ALA A 116 12.59 13.76 -8.52
N GLN A 117 11.37 13.27 -8.82
CA GLN A 117 10.33 14.02 -9.54
C GLN A 117 9.60 15.06 -8.66
N TYR A 118 9.46 14.77 -7.37
CA TYR A 118 8.69 15.58 -6.41
C TYR A 118 9.54 15.95 -5.20
N PRO A 119 10.15 17.15 -5.13
CA PRO A 119 11.08 17.55 -4.06
C PRO A 119 10.51 17.40 -2.64
N ASP A 120 9.20 17.64 -2.46
CA ASP A 120 8.52 17.51 -1.16
C ASP A 120 7.94 16.12 -0.91
N PHE A 121 8.32 15.11 -1.71
CA PHE A 121 7.79 13.76 -1.58
C PHE A 121 8.13 13.14 -0.23
N GLY A 122 7.11 12.91 0.58
CA GLY A 122 7.25 12.33 1.92
C GLY A 122 7.70 13.31 3.02
N ARG A 123 7.73 14.63 2.75
CA ARG A 123 8.01 15.65 3.78
C ARG A 123 6.94 15.65 4.87
N ASP A 124 5.67 15.64 4.48
CA ASP A 124 4.53 15.54 5.38
C ASP A 124 3.83 14.19 5.13
N VAL A 125 3.71 13.39 6.19
CA VAL A 125 3.24 12.01 6.15
C VAL A 125 1.92 11.88 6.89
N ALA A 126 1.00 11.10 6.36
CA ALA A 126 -0.19 10.66 7.09
C ALA A 126 -0.13 9.14 7.30
N ILE A 127 -0.41 8.70 8.54
CA ILE A 127 -0.43 7.29 8.93
C ILE A 127 -1.82 6.91 9.39
N ASP A 128 -2.29 5.75 8.94
CA ASP A 128 -3.53 5.14 9.41
C ASP A 128 -3.50 3.61 9.15
N ALA A 129 -4.51 2.91 9.64
CA ALA A 129 -4.71 1.49 9.39
C ALA A 129 -6.11 1.22 8.84
N SER A 130 -6.22 0.23 7.98
CA SER A 130 -7.50 -0.18 7.44
C SER A 130 -7.68 -1.69 7.49
N ASP A 131 -8.89 -2.11 7.82
CA ASP A 131 -9.25 -3.52 7.91
C ASP A 131 -9.32 -4.18 6.53
N LEU A 132 -8.83 -5.41 6.48
CA LEU A 132 -8.88 -6.34 5.37
C LEU A 132 -9.57 -7.63 5.85
N ALA A 133 -10.82 -7.84 5.47
CA ALA A 133 -11.53 -9.06 5.83
C ALA A 133 -10.82 -10.28 5.24
N ALA A 134 -10.59 -11.32 6.05
CA ALA A 134 -9.96 -12.55 5.60
C ALA A 134 -10.81 -13.29 4.56
N TYR A 135 -10.16 -13.98 3.63
CA TYR A 135 -10.80 -14.95 2.75
C TYR A 135 -10.99 -16.28 3.50
N ALA A 136 -11.67 -16.19 4.64
CA ALA A 136 -11.86 -17.31 5.57
C ALA A 136 -13.08 -17.09 6.45
N ASN A 137 -13.67 -18.20 6.93
CA ASN A 137 -14.72 -18.14 7.92
C ASN A 137 -14.09 -17.97 9.32
N GLY A 138 -14.42 -16.86 10.00
CA GLY A 138 -13.98 -16.55 11.36
C GLY A 138 -14.94 -17.03 12.46
N GLN A 139 -16.00 -17.78 12.15
CA GLN A 139 -16.90 -18.29 13.16
C GLN A 139 -16.19 -19.25 14.11
N ARG A 140 -16.30 -19.01 15.41
CA ARG A 140 -15.67 -19.81 16.45
C ARG A 140 -16.24 -21.23 16.53
N TYR A 141 -17.55 -21.35 16.28
CA TYR A 141 -18.24 -22.64 16.37
C TYR A 141 -18.61 -23.17 14.98
N VAL A 142 -18.62 -24.50 14.85
CA VAL A 142 -18.97 -25.18 13.60
C VAL A 142 -20.43 -24.96 13.25
N SER A 143 -21.31 -24.96 14.26
CA SER A 143 -22.75 -24.67 14.14
C SER A 143 -23.21 -23.84 15.33
N ARG A 144 -24.45 -23.32 15.27
CA ARG A 144 -25.05 -22.58 16.38
C ARG A 144 -25.19 -23.52 17.59
N GLY A 145 -24.42 -23.28 18.66
CA GLY A 145 -24.33 -24.15 19.83
C GLY A 145 -23.47 -25.41 19.65
N GLY A 146 -22.75 -25.54 18.53
CA GLY A 146 -21.91 -26.69 18.24
C GLY A 146 -20.49 -26.60 18.81
N LYS A 147 -19.66 -27.60 18.47
CA LYS A 147 -18.26 -27.70 18.91
C LYS A 147 -17.46 -26.49 18.44
N GLU A 148 -16.52 -26.04 19.28
CA GLU A 148 -15.54 -25.02 18.94
C GLU A 148 -14.63 -25.55 17.81
N ARG A 149 -14.24 -24.65 16.89
CA ARG A 149 -13.33 -25.00 15.80
C ARG A 149 -11.92 -25.19 16.36
N GLU A 150 -11.32 -26.32 16.07
CA GLU A 150 -9.91 -26.58 16.37
C GLU A 150 -8.99 -25.72 15.49
N ARG A 151 -9.39 -25.48 14.24
CA ARG A 151 -8.61 -24.68 13.27
C ARG A 151 -9.50 -23.78 12.43
N PHE A 152 -9.04 -22.54 12.23
CA PHE A 152 -9.59 -21.66 11.22
C PHE A 152 -8.94 -21.93 9.85
N SER A 153 -9.67 -21.67 8.77
CA SER A 153 -9.16 -21.84 7.40
C SER A 153 -8.05 -20.82 7.04
N ASP A 154 -7.87 -19.77 7.82
CA ASP A 154 -6.73 -18.85 7.80
C ASP A 154 -6.25 -18.63 9.24
N PRO A 155 -5.27 -19.39 9.73
CA PRO A 155 -4.80 -19.31 11.12
C PRO A 155 -4.04 -18.01 11.43
N ASP A 156 -3.53 -17.29 10.40
CA ASP A 156 -2.81 -16.04 10.58
C ASP A 156 -3.77 -14.85 10.77
N ALA A 157 -5.04 -15.00 10.36
CA ALA A 157 -6.06 -14.01 10.60
C ALA A 157 -6.53 -14.02 12.06
N SER A 158 -7.05 -12.90 12.54
CA SER A 158 -7.62 -12.79 13.87
C SER A 158 -8.85 -11.91 13.92
N TRP A 159 -9.60 -12.00 15.00
CA TRP A 159 -10.65 -11.05 15.29
C TRP A 159 -10.06 -9.69 15.66
N GLY A 160 -10.55 -8.67 14.99
CA GLY A 160 -10.30 -7.27 15.27
C GLY A 160 -11.62 -6.53 15.50
N HIS A 161 -11.53 -5.31 16.00
CA HIS A 161 -12.68 -4.43 16.18
C HIS A 161 -12.53 -3.22 15.26
N ARG A 162 -13.65 -2.81 14.65
CA ARG A 162 -13.76 -1.59 13.85
C ARG A 162 -14.73 -0.60 14.51
N SER A 163 -14.39 0.67 14.50
CA SER A 163 -15.30 1.72 14.96
C SER A 163 -16.44 1.92 13.97
N ALA A 164 -17.58 2.38 14.48
CA ALA A 164 -18.69 2.83 13.62
C ALA A 164 -18.28 4.11 12.87
N VAL A 165 -18.69 4.20 11.62
CA VAL A 165 -18.61 5.40 10.78
C VAL A 165 -19.98 5.66 10.16
N SER A 166 -20.20 6.84 9.57
CA SER A 166 -21.50 7.22 8.98
C SER A 166 -22.09 6.19 8.00
N THR A 167 -21.23 5.50 7.28
CA THR A 167 -21.63 4.53 6.25
C THR A 167 -21.57 3.07 6.68
N ARG A 168 -21.11 2.78 7.91
CA ARG A 168 -20.90 1.40 8.39
C ARG A 168 -21.02 1.28 9.90
N LYS A 169 -21.79 0.29 10.36
CA LYS A 169 -21.83 -0.08 11.78
C LYS A 169 -20.45 -0.58 12.27
N GLY A 170 -20.11 -0.24 13.51
CA GLY A 170 -18.97 -0.80 14.20
C GLY A 170 -19.16 -2.29 14.48
N GLY A 171 -18.12 -2.94 14.98
CA GLY A 171 -18.20 -4.33 15.43
C GLY A 171 -16.94 -5.14 15.09
N GLY A 172 -17.00 -6.43 15.39
CA GLY A 172 -15.92 -7.37 15.10
C GLY A 172 -15.78 -7.68 13.61
N PHE A 173 -14.55 -7.92 13.17
CA PHE A 173 -14.26 -8.52 11.87
C PHE A 173 -13.12 -9.53 12.03
N TYR A 174 -13.14 -10.57 11.21
CA TYR A 174 -12.08 -11.56 11.16
C TYR A 174 -11.16 -11.28 9.97
N GLY A 175 -9.86 -11.05 10.22
CA GLY A 175 -8.96 -10.71 9.13
C GLY A 175 -7.63 -10.12 9.55
N PHE A 176 -7.21 -9.16 8.76
CA PHE A 176 -5.93 -8.45 8.86
C PHE A 176 -6.17 -6.95 8.89
N LYS A 177 -5.14 -6.19 9.25
CA LYS A 177 -5.06 -4.74 9.05
C LYS A 177 -3.89 -4.42 8.14
N LEU A 178 -4.08 -3.46 7.25
CA LEU A 178 -3.01 -2.84 6.50
C LEU A 178 -2.70 -1.50 7.15
N HIS A 179 -1.50 -1.40 7.71
CA HIS A 179 -0.93 -0.14 8.21
C HIS A 179 -0.25 0.56 7.04
N LEU A 180 -0.56 1.82 6.82
CA LEU A 180 -0.13 2.58 5.66
C LEU A 180 0.34 3.97 6.06
N ALA A 181 1.47 4.38 5.51
CA ALA A 181 1.96 5.74 5.52
C ALA A 181 1.95 6.30 4.09
N VAL A 182 1.41 7.49 3.90
CA VAL A 182 1.33 8.17 2.61
C VAL A 182 1.93 9.57 2.66
N CYS A 183 2.44 10.05 1.54
CA CYS A 183 2.75 11.44 1.33
C CYS A 183 1.44 12.26 1.29
N THR A 184 1.28 13.25 2.18
CA THR A 184 0.03 14.03 2.25
C THR A 184 -0.21 14.86 0.99
N ARG A 185 0.86 15.28 0.31
CA ARG A 185 0.81 16.11 -0.89
C ARG A 185 0.40 15.33 -2.13
N THR A 186 0.99 14.15 -2.35
CA THR A 186 0.74 13.34 -3.55
C THR A 186 -0.31 12.24 -3.33
N GLY A 187 -0.57 11.88 -2.08
CA GLY A 187 -1.38 10.73 -1.71
C GLY A 187 -0.73 9.38 -2.00
N LEU A 188 0.54 9.34 -2.43
CA LEU A 188 1.22 8.10 -2.79
C LEU A 188 1.71 7.35 -1.55
N PRO A 189 1.66 6.00 -1.55
CA PRO A 189 2.22 5.16 -0.51
C PRO A 189 3.72 5.39 -0.30
N LEU A 190 4.13 5.52 0.95
CA LEU A 190 5.54 5.65 1.36
C LEU A 190 6.05 4.41 2.08
N ALA A 191 5.21 3.79 2.90
CA ALA A 191 5.49 2.54 3.61
C ALA A 191 4.17 1.87 3.99
N TRP A 192 4.16 0.54 4.07
CA TRP A 192 2.99 -0.24 4.45
C TRP A 192 3.39 -1.58 5.06
N ARG A 193 2.48 -2.13 5.87
CA ARG A 193 2.62 -3.45 6.46
C ARG A 193 1.27 -4.09 6.72
N ALA A 194 1.07 -5.30 6.22
CA ALA A 194 -0.05 -6.12 6.60
C ALA A 194 0.24 -6.84 7.92
N GLU A 195 -0.77 -6.92 8.79
CA GLU A 195 -0.63 -7.60 10.08
C GLU A 195 -1.98 -8.17 10.52
N THR A 196 -1.98 -9.11 11.43
CA THR A 196 -3.19 -9.69 11.99
C THR A 196 -4.05 -8.64 12.70
N ALA A 197 -5.38 -8.73 12.58
CA ALA A 197 -6.30 -7.68 13.02
C ALA A 197 -6.26 -7.33 14.52
N ARG A 198 -5.80 -8.25 15.38
CA ARG A 198 -5.68 -8.03 16.84
C ARG A 198 -4.56 -7.08 17.25
N ARG A 199 -3.61 -6.81 16.36
CA ARG A 199 -2.46 -5.96 16.69
C ARG A 199 -2.87 -4.48 16.78
N GLN A 200 -2.33 -3.79 17.77
CA GLN A 200 -2.57 -2.37 18.00
C GLN A 200 -1.91 -1.52 16.91
N GLU A 201 -2.63 -0.55 16.35
CA GLU A 201 -2.20 0.26 15.20
C GLU A 201 -0.98 1.12 15.49
N TRP A 202 -0.91 1.69 16.69
CA TRP A 202 0.20 2.55 17.10
C TRP A 202 1.56 1.82 17.17
N ASN A 203 1.60 0.47 17.28
CA ASN A 203 2.84 -0.30 17.23
C ASN A 203 3.56 -0.24 15.87
N PHE A 204 2.89 0.23 14.84
CA PHE A 204 3.43 0.26 13.47
C PHE A 204 3.93 1.62 13.04
N VAL A 205 3.82 2.66 13.88
CA VAL A 205 4.33 4.01 13.56
C VAL A 205 5.83 3.97 13.35
N ALA A 206 6.60 3.46 14.34
CA ALA A 206 8.04 3.36 14.23
C ALA A 206 8.51 2.49 13.03
N PRO A 207 8.00 1.25 12.81
CA PRO A 207 8.38 0.45 11.64
C PRO A 207 8.09 1.11 10.30
N LEU A 208 6.97 1.84 10.17
CA LEU A 208 6.65 2.57 8.94
C LEU A 208 7.62 3.73 8.71
N LEU A 209 7.92 4.50 9.75
CA LEU A 209 8.88 5.61 9.67
C LEU A 209 10.30 5.12 9.37
N ASP A 210 10.72 3.99 9.96
CA ASP A 210 12.02 3.38 9.67
C ASP A 210 12.10 2.93 8.20
N THR A 211 11.04 2.35 7.65
CA THR A 211 10.97 2.00 6.23
C THR A 211 11.07 3.25 5.34
N ILE A 212 10.38 4.34 5.68
CA ILE A 212 10.44 5.60 4.94
C ILE A 212 11.86 6.17 4.96
N ARG A 213 12.51 6.15 6.12
CA ARG A 213 13.90 6.64 6.27
C ARG A 213 14.90 5.78 5.52
N ALA A 214 14.73 4.45 5.52
CA ALA A 214 15.55 3.54 4.72
C ALA A 214 15.46 3.83 3.21
N ARG A 215 14.33 4.37 2.73
CA ARG A 215 14.14 4.88 1.36
C ARG A 215 14.78 6.25 1.11
N GLY A 216 15.53 6.77 2.07
CA GLY A 216 16.19 8.07 1.99
C GLY A 216 15.23 9.26 2.11
N ILE A 217 14.00 9.05 2.56
CA ILE A 217 13.00 10.10 2.80
C ILE A 217 13.05 10.47 4.28
N GLN A 218 13.14 11.77 4.59
CA GLN A 218 13.12 12.29 5.94
C GLN A 218 11.83 13.07 6.19
N PRO A 219 10.82 12.49 6.85
CA PRO A 219 9.59 13.19 7.17
C PRO A 219 9.82 14.35 8.14
N GLU A 220 9.17 15.48 7.92
CA GLU A 220 9.15 16.59 8.87
C GLU A 220 7.96 16.45 9.84
N THR A 221 6.80 16.07 9.33
CA THR A 221 5.58 15.92 10.13
C THR A 221 4.91 14.57 9.90
N VAL A 222 4.22 14.10 10.94
CA VAL A 222 3.45 12.84 10.91
C VAL A 222 2.05 13.11 11.45
N ALA A 223 1.05 13.08 10.58
CA ALA A 223 -0.35 13.23 10.95
C ALA A 223 -1.00 11.85 11.14
N ALA A 224 -1.69 11.66 12.26
CA ALA A 224 -2.48 10.46 12.54
C ALA A 224 -3.74 10.81 13.34
N ASP A 225 -4.67 9.87 13.44
CA ASP A 225 -5.90 10.11 14.18
C ASP A 225 -5.69 10.04 15.71
N LYS A 226 -6.75 10.34 16.46
CA LYS A 226 -6.72 10.31 17.94
C LYS A 226 -6.48 8.92 18.55
N ALA A 227 -6.60 7.83 17.79
CA ALA A 227 -6.27 6.49 18.27
C ALA A 227 -4.76 6.32 18.48
N TYR A 228 -3.97 7.12 17.78
CA TYR A 228 -2.51 7.18 17.91
C TYR A 228 -2.03 8.13 19.03
N ASP A 229 -2.94 8.79 19.77
CA ASP A 229 -2.58 9.68 20.89
C ASP A 229 -2.04 8.88 22.09
N ASN A 230 -0.78 8.51 22.03
CA ASN A 230 -0.06 7.74 23.02
C ASN A 230 1.35 8.30 23.17
N THR A 231 1.82 8.51 24.40
CA THR A 231 3.16 9.07 24.71
C THR A 231 4.28 8.37 23.95
N ARG A 232 4.19 7.06 23.77
CA ARG A 232 5.18 6.28 23.02
C ARG A 232 5.22 6.71 21.54
N VAL A 233 4.08 6.96 20.90
CA VAL A 233 4.04 7.41 19.49
C VAL A 233 4.72 8.76 19.31
N TYR A 234 4.55 9.68 20.28
CA TYR A 234 5.26 10.96 20.24
C TYR A 234 6.77 10.77 20.35
N ALA A 235 7.23 9.95 21.31
CA ALA A 235 8.66 9.64 21.45
C ALA A 235 9.21 8.99 20.17
N GLU A 236 8.56 7.97 19.63
CA GLU A 236 8.97 7.28 18.39
C GLU A 236 9.06 8.21 17.17
N CYS A 237 8.16 9.20 17.05
CA CYS A 237 8.25 10.22 16.01
C CYS A 237 9.42 11.16 16.25
N GLU A 238 9.59 11.67 17.46
CA GLU A 238 10.61 12.65 17.81
C GLU A 238 12.04 12.07 17.74
N GLU A 239 12.24 10.82 18.15
CA GLU A 239 13.50 10.07 17.96
C GLU A 239 13.92 9.98 16.49
N ARG A 240 12.95 10.00 15.58
CA ARG A 240 13.16 9.97 14.12
C ARG A 240 13.18 11.36 13.47
N GLY A 241 13.18 12.42 14.30
CA GLY A 241 13.19 13.81 13.84
C GLY A 241 11.87 14.32 13.30
N CYS A 242 10.77 13.58 13.49
CA CYS A 242 9.44 13.93 12.99
C CYS A 242 8.62 14.68 14.06
N LYS A 243 7.77 15.61 13.66
CA LYS A 243 6.85 16.33 14.53
C LYS A 243 5.45 15.70 14.43
N PRO A 244 4.95 15.04 15.49
CA PRO A 244 3.62 14.43 15.45
C PRO A 244 2.50 15.49 15.42
N VAL A 245 1.50 15.26 14.59
CA VAL A 245 0.30 16.09 14.39
C VAL A 245 -0.92 15.23 14.70
N ILE A 246 -1.16 15.01 15.99
CA ILE A 246 -2.16 14.07 16.51
C ILE A 246 -3.09 14.81 17.48
N PRO A 247 -4.44 14.70 17.34
CA PRO A 247 -5.37 15.29 18.30
C PRO A 247 -5.32 14.57 19.64
N LEU A 248 -5.55 15.29 20.73
CA LEU A 248 -5.65 14.68 22.06
C LEU A 248 -6.91 13.80 22.15
N ARG A 249 -6.73 12.60 22.71
CA ARG A 249 -7.86 11.71 23.05
C ARG A 249 -8.69 12.31 24.17
N GLY A 250 -10.00 12.14 24.09
CA GLY A 250 -10.95 12.66 25.10
C GLY A 250 -11.36 14.12 24.90
N VAL A 251 -10.67 14.86 24.04
CA VAL A 251 -11.05 16.24 23.71
C VAL A 251 -12.08 16.23 22.57
N LYS A 252 -13.24 16.86 22.81
CA LYS A 252 -14.27 17.10 21.80
C LYS A 252 -14.18 18.56 21.33
N GLY A 253 -14.22 18.78 20.01
CA GLY A 253 -14.18 20.13 19.44
C GLY A 253 -12.78 20.71 19.34
N LYS A 254 -12.62 21.99 19.72
CA LYS A 254 -11.35 22.73 19.59
C LYS A 254 -10.28 22.14 20.53
N GLN A 255 -9.09 21.95 20.00
CA GLN A 255 -7.94 21.51 20.80
C GLN A 255 -7.57 22.59 21.83
N PRO A 256 -7.14 22.20 23.05
CA PRO A 256 -6.79 23.16 24.10
C PRO A 256 -5.60 24.03 23.68
N VAL A 257 -5.60 25.27 24.17
CA VAL A 257 -4.44 26.18 24.06
C VAL A 257 -3.43 25.70 25.09
N LEU A 258 -2.34 25.11 24.62
CA LEU A 258 -1.22 24.71 25.46
C LEU A 258 0.00 25.55 25.12
N PRO A 259 0.92 25.77 26.06
CA PRO A 259 2.18 26.47 25.76
C PRO A 259 2.94 25.80 24.61
N ILE A 260 3.75 26.58 23.90
CA ILE A 260 4.70 26.02 22.92
C ILE A 260 5.69 25.16 23.70
N GLY A 261 5.77 23.89 23.32
CA GLY A 261 6.52 22.94 24.09
C GLY A 261 7.82 22.50 23.44
N VAL A 262 8.60 21.83 24.23
CA VAL A 262 9.89 21.24 23.86
C VAL A 262 9.73 19.91 23.13
N GLY A 263 8.52 19.39 23.06
CA GLY A 263 8.16 18.09 22.46
C GLY A 263 7.23 17.26 23.33
N GLY A 264 6.89 16.09 22.86
CA GLY A 264 6.03 15.13 23.55
C GLY A 264 4.52 15.40 23.42
N ARG A 265 3.74 14.57 24.09
CA ARG A 265 2.29 14.51 23.91
C ARG A 265 1.57 15.77 24.39
N LEU A 266 1.95 16.33 25.54
CA LEU A 266 1.26 17.49 26.14
C LEU A 266 1.76 18.83 25.59
N PHE A 267 3.06 18.91 25.25
CA PHE A 267 3.71 20.12 24.78
C PHE A 267 4.31 19.92 23.39
N PRO A 268 3.47 19.68 22.36
CA PRO A 268 3.96 19.36 21.02
C PRO A 268 4.69 20.58 20.40
N ARG A 269 5.70 20.29 19.58
CA ARG A 269 6.47 21.32 18.85
C ARG A 269 5.61 22.14 17.89
N ILE A 270 4.47 21.60 17.44
CA ILE A 270 3.46 22.33 16.65
C ILE A 270 2.20 22.42 17.53
N PRO A 271 1.88 23.58 18.11
CA PRO A 271 0.76 23.73 19.02
C PRO A 271 -0.58 23.46 18.34
N ARG A 272 -1.44 22.63 18.95
CA ARG A 272 -2.68 22.11 18.34
C ARG A 272 -3.72 23.20 18.04
N HIS A 273 -3.70 24.31 18.75
CA HIS A 273 -4.63 25.43 18.53
C HIS A 273 -4.28 26.31 17.32
N THR A 274 -3.08 26.14 16.72
CA THR A 274 -2.59 26.97 15.61
C THR A 274 -3.22 26.61 14.27
N GLN A 275 -3.22 27.57 13.33
CA GLN A 275 -3.67 27.32 11.97
C GLN A 275 -2.74 26.32 11.26
N ARG A 276 -1.41 26.45 11.46
CA ARG A 276 -0.42 25.49 10.93
C ARG A 276 -0.74 24.06 11.32
N TRP A 277 -1.08 23.80 12.59
CA TRP A 277 -1.45 22.48 13.02
C TRP A 277 -2.72 21.96 12.31
N ARG A 278 -3.74 22.81 12.17
CA ARG A 278 -5.00 22.47 11.47
C ARG A 278 -4.76 22.11 10.02
N ASP A 279 -3.87 22.85 9.33
CA ASP A 279 -3.57 22.62 7.91
C ASP A 279 -2.81 21.31 7.72
N LEU A 280 -1.82 21.02 8.56
CA LEU A 280 -1.10 19.75 8.55
C LEU A 280 -2.02 18.57 8.89
N TYR A 281 -2.92 18.74 9.88
CA TYR A 281 -3.87 17.69 10.26
C TYR A 281 -4.89 17.38 9.16
N ARG A 282 -5.32 18.37 8.37
CA ARG A 282 -6.15 18.14 7.17
C ARG A 282 -5.46 17.21 6.16
N GLY A 283 -4.14 17.23 6.11
CA GLY A 283 -3.33 16.33 5.29
C GLY A 283 -3.58 14.85 5.59
N ARG A 284 -4.07 14.51 6.82
CA ARG A 284 -4.44 13.14 7.19
C ARG A 284 -5.49 12.51 6.24
N ALA A 285 -6.39 13.33 5.68
CA ALA A 285 -7.36 12.84 4.70
C ALA A 285 -6.73 12.18 3.46
N ALA A 286 -5.43 12.38 3.22
CA ALA A 286 -4.72 11.72 2.12
C ALA A 286 -4.67 10.20 2.29
N VAL A 287 -4.43 9.69 3.52
CA VAL A 287 -4.37 8.24 3.76
C VAL A 287 -5.75 7.59 3.63
N GLU A 288 -6.81 8.27 4.06
CA GLU A 288 -8.19 7.77 3.89
C GLU A 288 -8.56 7.67 2.40
N ARG A 289 -8.26 8.71 1.62
CA ARG A 289 -8.48 8.70 0.16
C ARG A 289 -7.65 7.63 -0.54
N GLU A 290 -6.43 7.40 -0.09
CA GLU A 290 -5.58 6.36 -0.69
C GLU A 290 -6.10 4.97 -0.34
N PHE A 291 -6.57 4.71 0.88
CA PHE A 291 -7.26 3.45 1.21
C PHE A 291 -8.48 3.21 0.33
N GLY A 292 -9.32 4.23 0.13
CA GLY A 292 -10.45 4.14 -0.80
C GLY A 292 -9.98 3.76 -2.20
N ARG A 293 -8.98 4.47 -2.74
CA ARG A 293 -8.41 4.19 -4.06
C ARG A 293 -7.84 2.77 -4.18
N LEU A 294 -7.05 2.33 -3.20
CA LEU A 294 -6.45 0.99 -3.20
C LEU A 294 -7.50 -0.12 -3.16
N LYS A 295 -8.57 0.08 -2.38
CA LYS A 295 -9.66 -0.89 -2.24
C LYS A 295 -10.58 -0.93 -3.47
N GLU A 296 -10.92 0.22 -4.03
CA GLU A 296 -11.92 0.33 -5.10
C GLU A 296 -11.32 0.22 -6.50
N HIS A 297 -10.08 0.68 -6.69
CA HIS A 297 -9.47 0.77 -8.02
C HIS A 297 -8.24 -0.12 -8.23
N TYR A 298 -7.57 -0.58 -7.15
CA TYR A 298 -6.34 -1.37 -7.25
C TYR A 298 -6.48 -2.80 -6.69
N GLY A 299 -7.69 -3.25 -6.47
CA GLY A 299 -7.96 -4.64 -6.09
C GLY A 299 -7.39 -5.06 -4.73
N LEU A 300 -7.14 -4.11 -3.81
CA LEU A 300 -6.69 -4.45 -2.46
C LEU A 300 -7.74 -5.30 -1.73
N THR A 301 -9.02 -5.08 -1.99
CA THR A 301 -10.13 -5.87 -1.46
C THR A 301 -11.12 -6.25 -2.57
N PRO A 302 -11.83 -7.37 -2.41
CA PRO A 302 -11.75 -8.36 -1.35
C PRO A 302 -10.50 -9.24 -1.45
N LEU A 303 -9.95 -9.65 -0.31
CA LEU A 303 -8.85 -10.63 -0.28
C LEU A 303 -9.30 -11.95 -0.92
N ARG A 304 -8.41 -12.57 -1.71
CA ARG A 304 -8.60 -13.91 -2.30
C ARG A 304 -7.40 -14.82 -2.01
N VAL A 305 -6.64 -14.46 -0.99
CA VAL A 305 -5.47 -15.20 -0.51
C VAL A 305 -5.60 -15.43 0.99
N ARG A 306 -4.92 -16.46 1.51
CA ARG A 306 -4.87 -16.81 2.91
C ARG A 306 -3.43 -16.85 3.40
N GLY A 307 -3.23 -16.53 4.67
CA GLY A 307 -1.93 -16.44 5.31
C GLY A 307 -1.25 -15.09 5.14
N LEU A 308 -0.67 -14.59 6.23
CA LEU A 308 -0.11 -13.24 6.33
C LEU A 308 0.91 -12.94 5.22
N ALA A 309 1.81 -13.89 4.92
CA ALA A 309 2.81 -13.70 3.87
C ALA A 309 2.22 -13.50 2.46
N ARG A 310 1.07 -14.12 2.16
CA ARG A 310 0.37 -13.92 0.88
C ARG A 310 -0.43 -12.63 0.87
N VAL A 311 -1.00 -12.24 2.01
CA VAL A 311 -1.69 -10.96 2.18
C VAL A 311 -0.68 -9.81 2.03
N GLN A 312 0.51 -9.93 2.64
CA GLN A 312 1.60 -8.96 2.46
C GLN A 312 2.00 -8.85 0.98
N LEU A 313 2.28 -9.96 0.30
CA LEU A 313 2.61 -9.94 -1.14
C LEU A 313 1.49 -9.30 -1.97
N HIS A 314 0.22 -9.58 -1.65
CA HIS A 314 -0.91 -8.97 -2.34
C HIS A 314 -0.91 -7.44 -2.17
N ALA A 315 -0.66 -6.95 -0.96
CA ALA A 315 -0.50 -5.53 -0.70
C ALA A 315 0.73 -4.96 -1.45
N ASP A 316 1.87 -5.64 -1.43
CA ASP A 316 3.09 -5.19 -2.11
C ASP A 316 2.90 -5.03 -3.62
N LEU A 317 2.22 -5.97 -4.27
CA LEU A 317 1.91 -5.89 -5.70
C LEU A 317 0.92 -4.76 -6.01
N THR A 318 -0.06 -4.54 -5.14
CA THR A 318 -1.00 -3.42 -5.23
C THR A 318 -0.25 -2.08 -5.12
N MET A 319 0.66 -1.96 -4.15
CA MET A 319 1.46 -0.75 -3.96
C MET A 319 2.46 -0.53 -5.10
N LEU A 320 3.13 -1.61 -5.57
CA LEU A 320 4.02 -1.52 -6.72
C LEU A 320 3.27 -1.03 -7.96
N ALA A 321 2.10 -1.59 -8.26
CA ALA A 321 1.26 -1.14 -9.37
C ALA A 321 0.90 0.35 -9.24
N ARG A 322 0.55 0.79 -8.02
CA ARG A 322 0.21 2.18 -7.71
C ARG A 322 1.38 3.13 -7.90
N LEU A 323 2.57 2.78 -7.41
CA LEU A 323 3.79 3.59 -7.50
C LEU A 323 4.36 3.61 -8.91
N ALA A 324 4.47 2.45 -9.56
CA ALA A 324 5.00 2.34 -10.92
C ALA A 324 4.13 3.09 -11.93
N LEU A 325 2.79 3.00 -11.80
CA LEU A 325 1.89 3.78 -12.65
C LEU A 325 2.01 5.29 -12.40
N ALA A 326 2.15 5.71 -11.13
CA ALA A 326 2.36 7.12 -10.82
C ALA A 326 3.67 7.63 -11.41
N LEU A 327 4.72 6.84 -11.36
CA LEU A 327 6.03 7.17 -11.93
C LEU A 327 6.00 7.24 -13.46
N ALA A 328 5.38 6.25 -14.12
CA ALA A 328 5.20 6.26 -15.58
C ALA A 328 4.44 7.51 -16.05
N ARG A 329 3.37 7.87 -15.34
CA ARG A 329 2.59 9.08 -15.65
C ARG A 329 3.35 10.37 -15.37
N ALA A 330 4.15 10.43 -14.30
CA ALA A 330 4.98 11.60 -14.01
C ALA A 330 6.03 11.83 -15.09
N ARG A 331 6.63 10.78 -15.63
CA ARG A 331 7.59 10.85 -16.74
C ARG A 331 6.96 11.23 -18.08
N ALA A 332 5.70 10.87 -18.28
CA ALA A 332 4.97 11.17 -19.53
C ALA A 332 4.48 12.63 -19.61
N VAL A 333 4.41 13.34 -18.49
CA VAL A 333 4.04 14.78 -18.45
C VAL A 333 5.34 15.57 -18.42
N PRO A 334 5.63 16.43 -19.44
CA PRO A 334 6.76 17.35 -19.37
C PRO A 334 6.63 18.21 -18.11
N ILE A 335 7.68 18.23 -17.28
CA ILE A 335 7.74 19.17 -16.16
C ILE A 335 7.82 20.55 -16.81
N ALA A 336 6.76 21.37 -16.66
CA ALA A 336 6.82 22.76 -17.04
C ALA A 336 7.96 23.41 -16.23
N ALA A 337 8.96 23.92 -16.95
CA ALA A 337 10.12 24.59 -16.37
C ALA A 337 9.73 25.90 -15.68
#